data_9b9c5a7edbf1f04b92088d2d7408beac
#
_entry.id   9b9c5a7edbf1f04b92088d2d7408beac
#
_cell.length_a   1.000
_cell.length_b   1.000
_cell.length_c   1.000
_cell.angle_alpha   90.00
_cell.angle_beta   90.00
_cell.angle_gamma   90.00
#
_symmetry.space_group_name_H-M   'P 1'
#
loop_
_entity.id
_entity.type
_entity.pdbx_description
1 polymer ?
#
loop_
_entity_poly.entity_id
_entity_poly.type
_entity_poly.pdbx_seq_one_letter_code
_entity_poly.pdbx_strand_id
1 'polypeptide(L)'
;MIGFTLGTGVGGVIAIDGHIYQGRDGTGGEMGHQTLDPEGPTCGCGNRGCLEAYARADRIAEACGTKSVEEAIERARAGDPRARAGLERVGRYLGVGIANMITTITPQRVVLGGGVAASADLLLDTIRDEVRRHVFTTSLEGVEIVTAELGTWAGAIGAAIHGAERADAAGAAARQGRTPAVPA
;
A
#
# COMPACT_ATOMS: atom_id res chain seq x y z
N MET A 1 7.22 9.98 -1.56
CA MET A 1 6.53 8.80 -2.13
C MET A 1 5.60 8.18 -1.11
N ILE A 2 4.61 7.42 -1.55
CA ILE A 2 3.84 6.52 -0.70
C ILE A 2 3.95 5.09 -1.24
N GLY A 3 3.85 4.10 -0.35
CA GLY A 3 3.86 2.70 -0.75
C GLY A 3 2.73 1.94 -0.07
N PHE A 4 2.13 0.99 -0.79
CA PHE A 4 1.16 0.04 -0.25
C PHE A 4 1.72 -1.37 -0.37
N THR A 5 1.60 -2.17 0.68
CA THR A 5 1.92 -3.59 0.64
C THR A 5 0.65 -4.41 0.69
N LEU A 6 0.45 -5.27 -0.30
CA LEU A 6 -0.74 -6.09 -0.47
C LEU A 6 -0.42 -7.56 -0.15
N GLY A 7 -1.08 -8.11 0.85
CA GLY A 7 -0.86 -9.47 1.34
C GLY A 7 -1.98 -9.93 2.27
N THR A 8 -1.64 -10.54 3.41
CA THR A 8 -2.61 -10.92 4.48
C THR A 8 -3.36 -9.71 5.02
N GLY A 9 -2.77 -8.52 4.91
CA GLY A 9 -3.37 -7.22 5.18
C GLY A 9 -2.98 -6.22 4.10
N VAL A 10 -3.30 -4.94 4.33
CA VAL A 10 -2.89 -3.80 3.50
C VAL A 10 -2.06 -2.86 4.37
N GLY A 11 -0.75 -2.97 4.24
CA GLY A 11 0.17 -2.06 4.92
C GLY A 11 0.47 -0.80 4.10
N GLY A 12 1.03 0.20 4.76
CA GLY A 12 1.40 1.45 4.10
C GLY A 12 2.71 2.04 4.61
N VAL A 13 3.33 2.85 3.77
CA VAL A 13 4.50 3.66 4.11
C VAL A 13 4.40 5.02 3.43
N ILE A 14 4.82 6.05 4.15
CA ILE A 14 4.97 7.42 3.62
C ILE A 14 6.44 7.78 3.74
N ALA A 15 7.06 8.24 2.66
CA ALA A 15 8.42 8.77 2.68
C ALA A 15 8.42 10.21 2.13
N ILE A 16 8.98 11.12 2.91
CA ILE A 16 9.10 12.56 2.62
C ILE A 16 10.59 12.90 2.66
N ASP A 17 11.09 13.48 1.59
CA ASP A 17 12.51 13.89 1.45
C ASP A 17 13.51 12.76 1.77
N GLY A 18 13.17 11.54 1.33
CA GLY A 18 13.99 10.35 1.54
C GLY A 18 13.84 9.69 2.92
N HIS A 19 13.06 10.27 3.84
CA HIS A 19 12.86 9.75 5.18
C HIS A 19 11.48 9.13 5.37
N ILE A 20 11.41 8.01 6.09
CA ILE A 20 10.14 7.38 6.45
C ILE A 20 9.44 8.26 7.49
N TYR A 21 8.20 8.65 7.19
CA TYR A 21 7.33 9.33 8.14
C TYR A 21 6.76 8.32 9.13
N GLN A 22 7.19 8.40 10.38
CA GLN A 22 6.79 7.47 11.43
C GLN A 22 5.52 7.91 12.18
N GLY A 23 5.09 9.16 12.02
CA GLY A 23 4.02 9.71 12.85
C GLY A 23 4.51 10.02 14.27
N ARG A 24 3.55 10.28 15.17
CA ARG A 24 3.86 10.65 16.57
C ARG A 24 4.50 9.51 17.37
N ASP A 25 4.07 8.27 17.14
CA ASP A 25 4.36 7.09 17.97
C ASP A 25 4.80 5.86 17.14
N GLY A 26 5.27 6.07 15.91
CA GLY A 26 5.73 5.00 15.03
C GLY A 26 4.63 4.34 14.23
N THR A 27 3.37 4.78 14.34
CA THR A 27 2.21 4.22 13.63
C THR A 27 1.80 5.01 12.38
N GLY A 28 2.67 5.88 11.88
CA GLY A 28 2.41 6.61 10.64
C GLY A 28 2.35 5.68 9.44
N GLY A 29 1.43 5.94 8.51
CA GLY A 29 1.31 5.14 7.29
C GLY A 29 0.29 4.00 7.33
N GLU A 30 -0.56 3.92 8.34
CA GLU A 30 -1.65 2.93 8.44
C GLU A 30 -2.76 3.14 7.39
N MET A 31 -2.34 3.30 6.11
CA MET A 31 -3.22 3.65 5.00
C MET A 31 -4.22 2.55 4.63
N GLY A 32 -3.96 1.30 5.00
CA GLY A 32 -4.89 0.18 4.85
C GLY A 32 -6.14 0.33 5.74
N HIS A 33 -6.04 1.11 6.80
CA HIS A 33 -7.14 1.34 7.74
C HIS A 33 -7.93 2.65 7.48
N GLN A 34 -7.65 3.35 6.39
CA GLN A 34 -8.53 4.43 5.95
C GLN A 34 -9.93 3.89 5.63
N THR A 35 -10.97 4.52 6.13
CA THR A 35 -12.36 4.15 5.85
C THR A 35 -12.76 4.64 4.46
N LEU A 36 -13.12 3.71 3.57
CA LEU A 36 -13.66 4.02 2.25
C LEU A 36 -15.18 4.08 2.24
N ASP A 37 -15.81 3.28 3.11
CA ASP A 37 -17.26 3.18 3.24
C ASP A 37 -17.63 2.92 4.71
N PRO A 38 -18.25 3.88 5.41
CA PRO A 38 -18.59 3.70 6.83
C PRO A 38 -19.59 2.55 7.08
N GLU A 39 -20.40 2.20 6.08
CA GLU A 39 -21.32 1.06 6.13
C GLU A 39 -20.72 -0.26 5.62
N GLY A 40 -19.45 -0.22 5.23
CA GLY A 40 -18.73 -1.35 4.67
C GLY A 40 -18.45 -2.49 5.66
N PRO A 41 -17.73 -3.54 5.22
CA PRO A 41 -17.44 -4.73 6.04
C PRO A 41 -16.57 -4.38 7.26
N THR A 42 -16.71 -5.17 8.32
CA THR A 42 -15.86 -5.05 9.52
C THR A 42 -14.42 -5.40 9.17
N CYS A 43 -13.49 -4.54 9.60
CA CYS A 43 -12.05 -4.76 9.51
C CYS A 43 -11.50 -5.44 10.77
N GLY A 44 -10.37 -6.13 10.65
CA GLY A 44 -9.67 -6.74 11.78
C GLY A 44 -9.24 -5.76 12.87
N CYS A 45 -9.08 -4.46 12.53
CA CYS A 45 -8.78 -3.41 13.52
C CYS A 45 -9.97 -2.97 14.38
N GLY A 46 -11.16 -3.52 14.14
CA GLY A 46 -12.40 -3.17 14.84
C GLY A 46 -13.24 -2.07 14.15
N ASN A 47 -12.69 -1.35 13.19
CA ASN A 47 -13.40 -0.36 12.38
C ASN A 47 -14.20 -1.02 11.24
N ARG A 48 -14.99 -0.22 10.50
CA ARG A 48 -15.75 -0.68 9.32
C ARG A 48 -15.27 0.03 8.06
N GLY A 49 -15.35 -0.70 6.93
CA GLY A 49 -15.09 -0.17 5.61
C GLY A 49 -13.66 0.29 5.34
N CYS A 50 -12.68 -0.19 6.10
CA CYS A 50 -11.27 0.05 5.83
C CYS A 50 -10.89 -0.50 4.45
N LEU A 51 -9.95 0.12 3.77
CA LEU A 51 -9.38 -0.39 2.51
C LEU A 51 -8.95 -1.87 2.64
N GLU A 52 -8.30 -2.23 3.74
CA GLU A 52 -7.88 -3.60 4.01
C GLU A 52 -9.05 -4.60 3.99
N ALA A 53 -10.22 -4.21 4.49
CA ALA A 53 -11.40 -5.07 4.51
C ALA A 53 -11.93 -5.41 3.11
N TYR A 54 -11.44 -4.76 2.06
CA TYR A 54 -11.75 -5.03 0.65
C TYR A 54 -10.59 -5.64 -0.14
N ALA A 55 -9.34 -5.35 0.27
CA ALA A 55 -8.17 -5.61 -0.57
C ALA A 55 -7.12 -6.56 0.04
N ARG A 56 -7.35 -7.12 1.23
CA ARG A 56 -6.49 -8.19 1.78
C ARG A 56 -6.71 -9.51 1.05
N ALA A 57 -5.75 -10.41 1.12
CA ALA A 57 -5.67 -11.62 0.30
C ALA A 57 -6.95 -12.50 0.32
N ASP A 58 -7.51 -12.78 1.51
CA ASP A 58 -8.73 -13.57 1.64
C ASP A 58 -9.96 -12.89 1.00
N ARG A 59 -10.03 -11.55 1.07
CA ARG A 59 -11.10 -10.77 0.43
C ARG A 59 -10.97 -10.74 -1.08
N ILE A 60 -9.74 -10.72 -1.59
CA ILE A 60 -9.49 -10.86 -3.03
C ILE A 60 -9.97 -12.23 -3.51
N ALA A 61 -9.59 -13.31 -2.81
CA ALA A 61 -10.02 -14.66 -3.14
C ALA A 61 -11.56 -14.79 -3.12
N GLU A 62 -12.22 -14.28 -2.08
CA GLU A 62 -13.68 -14.25 -1.96
C GLU A 62 -14.33 -13.49 -3.12
N ALA A 63 -13.82 -12.30 -3.45
CA ALA A 63 -14.32 -11.47 -4.54
C ALA A 63 -14.24 -12.18 -5.88
N CYS A 64 -13.20 -12.98 -6.10
CA CYS A 64 -12.98 -13.77 -7.32
C CYS A 64 -13.69 -15.13 -7.30
N GLY A 65 -14.23 -15.57 -6.15
CA GLY A 65 -14.85 -16.89 -5.99
C GLY A 65 -13.83 -18.02 -6.02
N THR A 66 -12.66 -17.80 -5.45
CA THR A 66 -11.53 -18.74 -5.40
C THR A 66 -11.13 -19.02 -3.95
N LYS A 67 -10.23 -19.99 -3.73
CA LYS A 67 -9.74 -20.34 -2.40
C LYS A 67 -8.50 -19.54 -1.98
N SER A 68 -7.78 -19.00 -2.96
CA SER A 68 -6.58 -18.19 -2.71
C SER A 68 -6.43 -17.09 -3.78
N VAL A 69 -5.54 -16.14 -3.50
CA VAL A 69 -5.21 -15.07 -4.46
C VAL A 69 -4.49 -15.63 -5.68
N GLU A 70 -3.61 -16.62 -5.48
CA GLU A 70 -2.87 -17.27 -6.56
C GLU A 70 -3.84 -17.91 -7.56
N GLU A 71 -4.85 -18.65 -7.06
CA GLU A 71 -5.92 -19.21 -7.89
C GLU A 71 -6.72 -18.10 -8.61
N ALA A 72 -7.01 -17.00 -7.92
CA ALA A 72 -7.73 -15.87 -8.52
C ALA A 72 -6.96 -15.28 -9.71
N ILE A 73 -5.66 -15.10 -9.54
CA ILE A 73 -4.76 -14.57 -10.57
C ILE A 73 -4.67 -15.53 -11.75
N GLU A 74 -4.46 -16.82 -11.48
CA GLU A 74 -4.38 -17.85 -12.52
C GLU A 74 -5.68 -17.91 -13.36
N ARG A 75 -6.84 -17.94 -12.71
CA ARG A 75 -8.14 -17.92 -13.39
C ARG A 75 -8.37 -16.64 -14.18
N ALA A 76 -8.02 -15.49 -13.63
CA ALA A 76 -8.17 -14.21 -14.33
C ALA A 76 -7.32 -14.17 -15.60
N ARG A 77 -6.07 -14.67 -15.54
CA ARG A 77 -5.18 -14.80 -16.70
C ARG A 77 -5.71 -15.79 -17.73
N ALA A 78 -6.34 -16.87 -17.27
CA ALA A 78 -7.02 -17.84 -18.13
C ALA A 78 -8.34 -17.31 -18.74
N GLY A 79 -8.77 -16.09 -18.37
CA GLY A 79 -9.93 -15.44 -18.94
C GLY A 79 -11.23 -15.65 -18.16
N ASP A 80 -11.19 -16.23 -16.96
CA ASP A 80 -12.39 -16.40 -16.12
C ASP A 80 -13.04 -15.04 -15.83
N PRO A 81 -14.29 -14.81 -16.26
CA PRO A 81 -14.96 -13.53 -16.13
C PRO A 81 -15.26 -13.17 -14.66
N ARG A 82 -15.49 -14.17 -13.80
CA ARG A 82 -15.76 -13.94 -12.38
C ARG A 82 -14.49 -13.50 -11.65
N ALA A 83 -13.36 -14.16 -11.93
CA ALA A 83 -12.09 -13.80 -11.35
C ALA A 83 -11.66 -12.39 -11.79
N ARG A 84 -11.82 -12.05 -13.08
CA ARG A 84 -11.55 -10.71 -13.62
C ARG A 84 -12.41 -9.63 -12.96
N ALA A 85 -13.73 -9.86 -12.88
CA ALA A 85 -14.64 -8.91 -12.23
C ALA A 85 -14.33 -8.74 -10.73
N GLY A 86 -13.89 -9.80 -10.05
CA GLY A 86 -13.43 -9.75 -8.66
C GLY A 86 -12.19 -8.88 -8.49
N LEU A 87 -11.17 -9.09 -9.32
CA LEU A 87 -9.95 -8.28 -9.32
C LEU A 87 -10.24 -6.81 -9.69
N GLU A 88 -11.08 -6.56 -10.69
CA GLU A 88 -11.50 -5.21 -11.05
C GLU A 88 -12.16 -4.49 -9.87
N ARG A 89 -13.06 -5.16 -9.14
CA ARG A 89 -13.68 -4.59 -7.93
C ARG A 89 -12.66 -4.25 -6.87
N VAL A 90 -11.70 -5.12 -6.60
CA VAL A 90 -10.58 -4.85 -5.65
C VAL A 90 -9.72 -3.69 -6.14
N GLY A 91 -9.39 -3.66 -7.43
CA GLY A 91 -8.65 -2.57 -8.06
C GLY A 91 -9.34 -1.21 -7.90
N ARG A 92 -10.67 -1.17 -7.94
CA ARG A 92 -11.44 0.06 -7.67
C ARG A 92 -11.27 0.55 -6.23
N TYR A 93 -11.41 -0.32 -5.23
CA TYR A 93 -11.18 0.07 -3.84
C TYR A 93 -9.75 0.54 -3.59
N LEU A 94 -8.76 -0.15 -4.16
CA LEU A 94 -7.36 0.29 -4.11
C LEU A 94 -7.18 1.66 -4.77
N GLY A 95 -7.79 1.87 -5.94
CA GLY A 95 -7.75 3.14 -6.65
C GLY A 95 -8.33 4.30 -5.84
N VAL A 96 -9.48 4.10 -5.19
CA VAL A 96 -10.08 5.09 -4.29
C VAL A 96 -9.16 5.39 -3.10
N GLY A 97 -8.62 4.35 -2.44
CA GLY A 97 -7.71 4.53 -1.31
C GLY A 97 -6.42 5.26 -1.71
N ILE A 98 -5.87 4.95 -2.88
CA ILE A 98 -4.70 5.64 -3.44
C ILE A 98 -5.05 7.09 -3.80
N ALA A 99 -6.21 7.36 -4.40
CA ALA A 99 -6.67 8.70 -4.72
C ALA A 99 -6.79 9.60 -3.49
N ASN A 100 -7.32 9.06 -2.38
CA ASN A 100 -7.38 9.76 -1.10
C ASN A 100 -5.98 10.17 -0.63
N MET A 101 -5.01 9.28 -0.74
CA MET A 101 -3.63 9.56 -0.34
C MET A 101 -2.93 10.53 -1.29
N ILE A 102 -3.18 10.44 -2.60
CA ILE A 102 -2.66 11.41 -3.58
C ILE A 102 -3.21 12.81 -3.26
N THR A 103 -4.49 12.93 -2.99
CA THR A 103 -5.12 14.20 -2.62
C THR A 103 -4.55 14.80 -1.33
N THR A 104 -4.18 13.94 -0.37
CA THR A 104 -3.70 14.36 0.96
C THR A 104 -2.20 14.69 0.98
N ILE A 105 -1.37 13.87 0.30
CA ILE A 105 0.10 13.91 0.40
C ILE A 105 0.75 14.47 -0.86
N THR A 106 0.05 14.46 -2.02
CA THR A 106 0.59 14.83 -3.34
C THR A 106 1.97 14.20 -3.66
N PRO A 107 2.07 12.87 -3.62
CA PRO A 107 3.34 12.18 -3.82
C PRO A 107 3.74 12.18 -5.30
N GLN A 108 5.03 12.21 -5.60
CA GLN A 108 5.54 11.98 -6.96
C GLN A 108 5.39 10.50 -7.37
N ARG A 109 5.39 9.58 -6.42
CA ARG A 109 5.34 8.14 -6.71
C ARG A 109 4.50 7.37 -5.69
N VAL A 110 3.66 6.47 -6.21
CA VAL A 110 2.91 5.46 -5.48
C VAL A 110 3.48 4.10 -5.85
N VAL A 111 3.93 3.32 -4.86
CA VAL A 111 4.54 2.00 -5.07
C VAL A 111 3.60 0.92 -4.52
N LEU A 112 3.30 -0.09 -5.32
CA LEU A 112 2.54 -1.27 -4.92
C LEU A 112 3.49 -2.44 -4.72
N GLY A 113 3.57 -2.96 -3.49
CA GLY A 113 4.42 -4.08 -3.10
C GLY A 113 3.62 -5.20 -2.43
N GLY A 114 4.34 -6.24 -1.96
CA GLY A 114 3.76 -7.42 -1.32
C GLY A 114 3.43 -8.54 -2.30
N GLY A 115 3.01 -9.70 -1.77
CA GLY A 115 2.79 -10.91 -2.58
C GLY A 115 1.72 -10.76 -3.65
N VAL A 116 0.67 -10.00 -3.38
CA VAL A 116 -0.41 -9.72 -4.35
C VAL A 116 0.05 -8.78 -5.46
N ALA A 117 0.97 -7.87 -5.16
CA ALA A 117 1.49 -6.90 -6.13
C ALA A 117 2.32 -7.56 -7.26
N ALA A 118 2.77 -8.80 -7.09
CA ALA A 118 3.37 -9.58 -8.17
C ALA A 118 2.42 -9.80 -9.37
N SER A 119 1.13 -9.49 -9.20
CA SER A 119 0.06 -9.57 -10.21
C SER A 119 -0.59 -8.21 -10.44
N ALA A 120 0.13 -7.14 -10.13
CA ALA A 120 -0.35 -5.78 -10.31
C ALA A 120 -0.68 -5.43 -11.77
N ASP A 121 -0.12 -6.16 -12.74
CA ASP A 121 -0.52 -6.08 -14.16
C ASP A 121 -2.04 -6.23 -14.35
N LEU A 122 -2.71 -7.03 -13.52
CA LEU A 122 -4.17 -7.22 -13.56
C LEU A 122 -4.96 -6.12 -12.81
N LEU A 123 -4.30 -5.30 -12.02
CA LEU A 123 -4.93 -4.30 -11.16
C LEU A 123 -4.60 -2.85 -11.56
N LEU A 124 -3.41 -2.63 -12.12
CA LEU A 124 -2.86 -1.28 -12.34
C LEU A 124 -3.75 -0.39 -13.19
N ASP A 125 -4.32 -0.91 -14.28
CA ASP A 125 -5.14 -0.09 -15.16
C ASP A 125 -6.42 0.35 -14.45
N THR A 126 -7.10 -0.59 -13.75
CA THR A 126 -8.27 -0.25 -12.94
C THR A 126 -7.93 0.75 -11.84
N ILE A 127 -6.80 0.58 -11.14
CA ILE A 127 -6.33 1.51 -10.10
C ILE A 127 -6.11 2.90 -10.71
N ARG A 128 -5.40 2.99 -11.83
CA ARG A 128 -5.12 4.27 -12.50
C ARG A 128 -6.38 4.98 -12.97
N ASP A 129 -7.35 4.21 -13.47
CA ASP A 129 -8.63 4.75 -13.92
C ASP A 129 -9.43 5.31 -12.75
N GLU A 130 -9.48 4.60 -11.61
CA GLU A 130 -10.15 5.10 -10.41
C GLU A 130 -9.43 6.32 -9.82
N VAL A 131 -8.11 6.34 -9.81
CA VAL A 131 -7.36 7.53 -9.39
C VAL A 131 -7.73 8.74 -10.24
N ARG A 132 -7.81 8.60 -11.58
CA ARG A 132 -8.23 9.69 -12.47
C ARG A 132 -9.67 10.15 -12.19
N ARG A 133 -10.55 9.25 -11.75
CA ARG A 133 -11.95 9.56 -11.44
C ARG A 133 -12.13 10.28 -10.11
N HIS A 134 -11.18 10.17 -9.19
CA HIS A 134 -11.35 10.66 -7.82
C HIS A 134 -10.37 11.77 -7.42
N VAL A 135 -9.35 12.06 -8.22
CA VAL A 135 -8.39 13.14 -7.95
C VAL A 135 -8.73 14.35 -8.82
N PHE A 136 -9.34 15.38 -8.21
CA PHE A 136 -9.77 16.60 -8.90
C PHE A 136 -9.06 17.87 -8.41
N THR A 137 -8.50 17.85 -7.20
CA THR A 137 -7.98 19.05 -6.53
C THR A 137 -6.47 19.24 -6.71
N THR A 138 -5.79 18.22 -7.23
CA THR A 138 -4.36 18.28 -7.52
C THR A 138 -4.06 17.69 -8.90
N SER A 139 -2.95 18.09 -9.50
CA SER A 139 -2.53 17.53 -10.79
C SER A 139 -2.02 16.10 -10.60
N LEU A 140 -2.35 15.24 -11.54
CA LEU A 140 -1.76 13.90 -11.67
C LEU A 140 -0.52 13.90 -12.58
N GLU A 141 -0.16 15.05 -13.16
CA GLU A 141 1.05 15.18 -13.97
C GLU A 141 2.30 14.89 -13.13
N GLY A 142 3.12 13.96 -13.59
CA GLY A 142 4.32 13.51 -12.85
C GLY A 142 4.06 12.56 -11.69
N VAL A 143 2.81 12.16 -11.42
CA VAL A 143 2.51 11.11 -10.44
C VAL A 143 2.61 9.74 -11.09
N GLU A 144 3.56 8.93 -10.64
CA GLU A 144 3.75 7.57 -11.12
C GLU A 144 3.10 6.54 -10.17
N ILE A 145 2.31 5.60 -10.71
CA ILE A 145 1.80 4.44 -9.97
C ILE A 145 2.49 3.21 -10.54
N VAL A 146 3.37 2.60 -9.74
CA VAL A 146 4.28 1.54 -10.15
C VAL A 146 4.29 0.36 -9.17
N THR A 147 4.82 -0.78 -9.61
CA THR A 147 5.07 -1.93 -8.75
C THR A 147 6.45 -1.85 -8.11
N ALA A 148 6.61 -2.46 -6.91
CA ALA A 148 7.90 -2.58 -6.24
C ALA A 148 8.85 -3.48 -7.06
N GLU A 149 10.09 -3.03 -7.28
CA GLU A 149 11.11 -3.76 -8.06
C GLU A 149 11.78 -4.89 -7.26
N LEU A 150 11.82 -4.77 -5.92
CA LEU A 150 12.53 -5.72 -5.04
C LEU A 150 11.70 -6.98 -4.70
N GLY A 151 10.48 -7.10 -5.24
CA GLY A 151 9.61 -8.25 -5.05
C GLY A 151 9.40 -8.60 -3.57
N THR A 152 9.46 -9.89 -3.24
CA THR A 152 9.26 -10.41 -1.87
C THR A 152 10.37 -10.02 -0.89
N TRP A 153 11.53 -9.60 -1.37
CA TRP A 153 12.67 -9.15 -0.55
C TRP A 153 12.58 -7.68 -0.12
N ALA A 154 11.63 -6.90 -0.66
CA ALA A 154 11.52 -5.47 -0.40
C ALA A 154 11.49 -5.14 1.11
N GLY A 155 10.73 -5.89 1.90
CA GLY A 155 10.64 -5.69 3.34
C GLY A 155 11.96 -5.94 4.07
N ALA A 156 12.64 -7.06 3.75
CA ALA A 156 13.92 -7.41 4.38
C ALA A 156 15.03 -6.41 4.01
N ILE A 157 15.10 -6.03 2.74
CA ILE A 157 16.08 -5.04 2.25
C ILE A 157 15.82 -3.67 2.90
N GLY A 158 14.56 -3.22 2.91
CA GLY A 158 14.18 -1.96 3.52
C GLY A 158 14.50 -1.91 5.03
N ALA A 159 14.21 -3.00 5.76
CA ALA A 159 14.56 -3.10 7.18
C ALA A 159 16.07 -3.04 7.42
N ALA A 160 16.87 -3.70 6.57
CA ALA A 160 18.33 -3.69 6.67
C ALA A 160 18.90 -2.28 6.41
N ILE A 161 18.42 -1.58 5.37
CA ILE A 161 18.82 -0.21 5.05
C ILE A 161 18.48 0.73 6.22
N HIS A 162 17.23 0.70 6.67
CA HIS A 162 16.79 1.56 7.78
C HIS A 162 17.54 1.27 9.07
N GLY A 163 17.85 0.01 9.37
CA GLY A 163 18.68 -0.38 10.51
C GLY A 163 20.11 0.17 10.43
N ALA A 164 20.73 0.12 9.25
CA ALA A 164 22.06 0.68 9.00
C ALA A 164 22.08 2.20 9.19
N GLU A 165 21.14 2.93 8.61
CA GLU A 165 21.01 4.39 8.75
C GLU A 165 20.87 4.82 10.23
N ARG A 166 20.07 4.08 11.01
CA ARG A 166 19.93 4.35 12.45
C ARG A 166 21.21 4.07 13.24
N ALA A 167 21.92 3.00 12.89
CA ALA A 167 23.21 2.68 13.52
C ALA A 167 24.26 3.76 13.25
N ASP A 168 24.33 4.25 12.02
CA ASP A 168 25.24 5.32 11.62
C ASP A 168 24.91 6.64 12.34
N ALA A 169 23.63 6.99 12.43
CA ALA A 169 23.17 8.18 13.15
C ALA A 169 23.49 8.10 14.64
N ALA A 170 23.28 6.94 15.29
CA ALA A 170 23.62 6.71 16.69
C ALA A 170 25.13 6.79 16.93
N GLY A 171 25.93 6.19 16.05
CA GLY A 171 27.39 6.27 16.11
C GLY A 171 27.93 7.70 15.92
N ALA A 172 27.31 8.49 15.05
CA ALA A 172 27.65 9.90 14.86
C ALA A 172 27.30 10.73 16.10
N ALA A 173 26.13 10.54 16.72
CA ALA A 173 25.71 11.21 17.94
C ALA A 173 26.64 10.88 19.13
N ALA A 174 27.04 9.62 19.29
CA ALA A 174 27.96 9.18 20.33
C ALA A 174 29.35 9.84 20.18
N ARG A 175 29.86 9.97 18.94
CA ARG A 175 31.13 10.67 18.68
C ARG A 175 31.08 12.17 19.01
N GLN A 176 29.90 12.79 19.02
CA GLN A 176 29.65 14.19 19.34
C GLN A 176 29.30 14.39 20.82
N GLY A 177 29.36 13.36 21.67
CA GLY A 177 28.99 13.42 23.08
C GLY A 177 27.49 13.69 23.32
N ARG A 178 26.63 13.48 22.32
CA ARG A 178 25.19 13.68 22.41
C ARG A 178 24.48 12.32 22.60
N THR A 179 23.64 12.21 23.62
CA THR A 179 22.77 11.06 23.77
C THR A 179 21.78 11.03 22.58
N PRO A 180 21.66 9.92 21.83
CA PRO A 180 20.67 9.85 20.76
C PRO A 180 19.29 10.08 21.35
N ALA A 181 18.51 11.00 20.76
CA ALA A 181 17.11 11.16 21.11
C ALA A 181 16.39 9.85 20.75
N VAL A 182 15.75 9.23 21.74
CA VAL A 182 14.80 8.15 21.48
C VAL A 182 13.62 8.82 20.76
N PRO A 183 13.29 8.46 19.52
CA PRO A 183 12.09 8.99 18.88
C PRO A 183 10.89 8.59 19.74
N ALA A 184 10.07 9.59 20.08
CA ALA A 184 8.82 9.40 20.79
C ALA A 184 7.85 8.60 19.92
#